data_1964a3fb8c3eefa6298f59f3ea406f6a
#
_entry.id   1964a3fb8c3eefa6298f59f3ea406f6a
#
_cell.length_a   1.000
_cell.length_b   1.000
_cell.length_c   1.000
_cell.angle_alpha   90.00
_cell.angle_beta   90.00
_cell.angle_gamma   90.00
#
_symmetry.space_group_name_H-M   'P 1'
#
loop_
_entity.id
_entity.type
_entity.pdbx_description
1 polymer ?
#
loop_
_entity_poly.entity_id
_entity_poly.type
_entity_poly.pdbx_seq_one_letter_code
_entity_poly.pdbx_strand_id
1 'polypeptide(L)'
;MKTLRLVLGDQLNYTHSLVYTPDADTTWLILETKDETGYVDHHIQKVIGFFAAMYNYARFLEKKGHQVIHIKINDSQNKGSLINNLSNLIQELKIEKFEYFLPDEFRLDERLKQYSNTLSIPVQVWDTEHFLAERATLGQFFEGKKEYLMESFYRMMRKRYGILMDGNGKPLGGKWNYDAENRKKWDAKKKTIPPLLFTHNFTDIALEIEKAQIKTIGSVNAAAFNWPVSRKESLELLHYFVNYLLPQFGTYQDAMSINEWSLFHSRLSFSLNTKMIHPLEVVRAALAAFEKWPEKISLSQIEGFVRQIIGWREYMRGVYWAWMPEFAGLNYFNHQRKLPVWFWNADTQ
;
A
#
# COMPACT_ATOMS: atom_id res chain seq x y z
N MET A 1 -8.00 31.01 4.85
CA MET A 1 -7.04 30.53 5.90
C MET A 1 -5.98 29.72 5.20
N LYS A 2 -4.74 30.23 5.20
CA LYS A 2 -3.64 29.52 4.53
C LYS A 2 -3.38 28.16 5.15
N THR A 3 -3.65 27.10 4.41
CA THR A 3 -3.57 25.71 4.88
C THR A 3 -2.41 24.98 4.22
N LEU A 4 -1.62 24.24 4.98
CA LEU A 4 -0.62 23.30 4.49
C LEU A 4 -1.12 21.88 4.71
N ARG A 5 -1.28 21.09 3.66
CA ARG A 5 -1.76 19.71 3.71
C ARG A 5 -0.66 18.74 3.33
N LEU A 6 -0.17 17.97 4.30
CA LEU A 6 0.88 16.98 4.10
C LEU A 6 0.31 15.69 3.51
N VAL A 7 1.00 15.16 2.50
CA VAL A 7 0.78 13.82 1.93
C VAL A 7 2.07 13.03 2.03
N LEU A 8 2.04 11.88 2.69
CA LEU A 8 3.17 10.96 2.76
C LEU A 8 3.27 10.10 1.48
N GLY A 9 4.44 9.51 1.22
CA GLY A 9 4.69 8.73 0.02
C GLY A 9 3.80 7.49 -0.16
N ASP A 10 3.20 6.99 0.91
CA ASP A 10 2.24 5.89 0.90
C ASP A 10 0.78 6.35 0.94
N GLN A 11 0.48 7.64 0.73
CA GLN A 11 -0.85 8.23 0.83
C GLN A 11 -1.36 8.84 -0.50
N LEU A 12 -0.91 8.30 -1.63
CA LEU A 12 -1.18 8.83 -2.96
C LEU A 12 -2.56 8.40 -3.47
N ASN A 13 -3.62 8.75 -2.74
CA ASN A 13 -4.99 8.36 -3.08
C ASN A 13 -5.60 9.30 -4.11
N TYR A 14 -5.61 8.89 -5.37
CA TYR A 14 -6.18 9.63 -6.51
C TYR A 14 -7.70 9.81 -6.44
N THR A 15 -8.38 9.08 -5.56
CA THR A 15 -9.84 9.08 -5.41
C THR A 15 -10.30 9.62 -4.06
N HIS A 16 -9.39 10.17 -3.25
CA HIS A 16 -9.75 10.81 -1.98
C HIS A 16 -10.70 11.98 -2.22
N SER A 17 -11.70 12.15 -1.34
CA SER A 17 -12.74 13.20 -1.46
C SER A 17 -12.17 14.61 -1.66
N LEU A 18 -11.07 14.94 -0.96
CA LEU A 18 -10.42 16.25 -1.02
C LEU A 18 -9.74 16.59 -2.36
N VAL A 19 -9.49 15.62 -3.25
CA VAL A 19 -8.85 15.89 -4.56
C VAL A 19 -9.83 16.39 -5.62
N TYR A 20 -11.14 16.36 -5.35
CA TYR A 20 -12.16 16.79 -6.31
C TYR A 20 -12.54 18.26 -6.21
N THR A 21 -12.18 18.93 -5.12
CA THR A 21 -12.52 20.32 -4.87
C THR A 21 -11.25 21.12 -4.57
N PRO A 22 -10.61 21.73 -5.60
CA PRO A 22 -9.48 22.61 -5.39
C PRO A 22 -9.84 23.78 -4.50
N ASP A 23 -8.96 24.10 -3.58
CA ASP A 23 -9.06 25.23 -2.67
C ASP A 23 -7.80 26.08 -2.81
N ALA A 24 -7.99 27.35 -3.18
CA ALA A 24 -6.90 28.28 -3.42
C ALA A 24 -6.08 28.63 -2.15
N ASP A 25 -6.68 28.44 -0.97
CA ASP A 25 -6.00 28.65 0.30
C ASP A 25 -5.19 27.43 0.77
N THR A 26 -5.39 26.26 0.12
CA THR A 26 -4.74 25.01 0.53
C THR A 26 -3.58 24.63 -0.39
N THR A 27 -2.40 24.51 0.18
CA THR A 27 -1.20 23.98 -0.48
C THR A 27 -0.96 22.54 -0.08
N TRP A 28 -0.93 21.63 -1.06
CA TRP A 28 -0.57 20.23 -0.85
C TRP A 28 0.95 20.08 -0.84
N LEU A 29 1.47 19.41 0.20
CA LEU A 29 2.89 19.22 0.42
C LEU A 29 3.26 17.76 0.27
N ILE A 30 4.22 17.46 -0.60
CA ILE A 30 4.81 16.15 -0.81
C ILE A 30 6.32 16.29 -0.55
N LEU A 31 6.88 15.46 0.34
CA LEU A 31 8.26 15.56 0.79
C LEU A 31 9.02 14.25 0.60
N GLU A 32 10.15 14.31 -0.08
CA GLU A 32 11.16 13.25 -0.07
C GLU A 32 12.18 13.56 1.04
N THR A 33 12.25 12.74 2.10
CA THR A 33 13.10 13.03 3.26
C THR A 33 14.04 11.88 3.60
N LYS A 34 15.22 12.21 4.14
CA LYS A 34 16.23 11.21 4.53
C LYS A 34 15.77 10.37 5.72
N ASP A 35 15.03 10.94 6.64
CA ASP A 35 14.54 10.23 7.81
C ASP A 35 13.46 9.17 7.46
N GLU A 36 12.72 9.35 6.36
CA GLU A 36 11.76 8.34 5.89
C GLU A 36 12.39 7.30 4.95
N THR A 37 13.50 7.61 4.31
CA THR A 37 14.21 6.65 3.46
C THR A 37 15.34 5.92 4.21
N GLY A 38 15.73 6.39 5.39
CA GLY A 38 16.91 5.91 6.11
C GLY A 38 16.67 5.29 7.49
N TYR A 39 15.41 5.20 7.98
CA TYR A 39 15.14 4.56 9.28
C TYR A 39 15.38 3.04 9.27
N VAL A 40 15.33 2.42 8.09
CA VAL A 40 15.80 1.06 7.78
C VAL A 40 16.41 1.04 6.37
N ASP A 41 17.24 0.06 6.07
CA ASP A 41 17.79 -0.13 4.72
C ASP A 41 16.68 -0.63 3.79
N HIS A 42 16.08 0.25 3.00
CA HIS A 42 15.07 -0.11 2.01
C HIS A 42 15.69 -0.69 0.74
N HIS A 43 14.95 -1.57 0.05
CA HIS A 43 15.35 -2.00 -1.29
C HIS A 43 15.30 -0.82 -2.27
N ILE A 44 16.33 -0.69 -3.12
CA ILE A 44 16.46 0.44 -4.07
C ILE A 44 15.24 0.59 -4.99
N GLN A 45 14.60 -0.52 -5.43
CA GLN A 45 13.37 -0.48 -6.22
C GLN A 45 12.22 0.20 -5.48
N LYS A 46 12.11 -0.01 -4.15
CA LYS A 46 11.09 0.64 -3.34
C LYS A 46 11.29 2.15 -3.34
N VAL A 47 12.51 2.63 -3.09
CA VAL A 47 12.79 4.07 -3.01
C VAL A 47 12.52 4.76 -4.35
N ILE A 48 13.01 4.19 -5.46
CA ILE A 48 12.75 4.70 -6.82
C ILE A 48 11.24 4.73 -7.10
N GLY A 49 10.54 3.63 -6.82
CA GLY A 49 9.11 3.54 -7.07
C GLY A 49 8.29 4.57 -6.28
N PHE A 50 8.64 4.81 -5.02
CA PHE A 50 7.99 5.83 -4.19
C PHE A 50 8.24 7.24 -4.72
N PHE A 51 9.48 7.62 -5.02
CA PHE A 51 9.79 8.96 -5.55
C PHE A 51 9.12 9.21 -6.89
N ALA A 52 9.12 8.21 -7.79
CA ALA A 52 8.41 8.30 -9.06
C ALA A 52 6.88 8.43 -8.88
N ALA A 53 6.29 7.67 -7.96
CA ALA A 53 4.85 7.75 -7.67
C ALA A 53 4.47 9.08 -7.02
N MET A 54 5.28 9.60 -6.09
CA MET A 54 5.10 10.92 -5.46
C MET A 54 5.13 12.04 -6.52
N TYR A 55 6.10 12.01 -7.44
CA TYR A 55 6.17 12.94 -8.55
C TYR A 55 4.89 12.90 -9.43
N ASN A 56 4.46 11.70 -9.81
CA ASN A 56 3.24 11.54 -10.62
C ASN A 56 1.99 12.03 -9.89
N TYR A 57 1.91 11.82 -8.58
CA TYR A 57 0.79 12.31 -7.77
C TYR A 57 0.79 13.83 -7.64
N ALA A 58 1.97 14.46 -7.45
CA ALA A 58 2.10 15.91 -7.45
C ALA A 58 1.58 16.50 -8.77
N ARG A 59 2.01 15.95 -9.91
CA ARG A 59 1.55 16.38 -11.24
C ARG A 59 0.05 16.14 -11.46
N PHE A 60 -0.50 15.10 -10.87
CA PHE A 60 -1.95 14.85 -10.91
C PHE A 60 -2.72 15.94 -10.13
N LEU A 61 -2.28 16.29 -8.93
CA LEU A 61 -2.91 17.33 -8.12
C LEU A 61 -2.85 18.70 -8.81
N GLU A 62 -1.70 19.07 -9.41
CA GLU A 62 -1.54 20.30 -10.19
C GLU A 62 -2.52 20.34 -11.38
N LYS A 63 -2.65 19.22 -12.13
CA LYS A 63 -3.61 19.11 -13.24
C LYS A 63 -5.07 19.22 -12.79
N LYS A 64 -5.35 18.92 -11.52
CA LYS A 64 -6.66 19.10 -10.90
C LYS A 64 -6.90 20.54 -10.42
N GLY A 65 -5.90 21.41 -10.50
CA GLY A 65 -5.99 22.81 -10.08
C GLY A 65 -5.58 23.08 -8.64
N HIS A 66 -4.98 22.10 -7.94
CA HIS A 66 -4.45 22.31 -6.60
C HIS A 66 -3.09 23.03 -6.64
N GLN A 67 -2.83 23.84 -5.60
CA GLN A 67 -1.48 24.31 -5.31
C GLN A 67 -0.65 23.16 -4.70
N VAL A 68 0.53 22.91 -5.25
CA VAL A 68 1.39 21.79 -4.82
C VAL A 68 2.81 22.27 -4.59
N ILE A 69 3.39 21.87 -3.47
CA ILE A 69 4.82 21.95 -3.19
C ILE A 69 5.33 20.50 -3.15
N HIS A 70 6.21 20.14 -4.07
CA HIS A 70 6.93 18.87 -4.05
C HIS A 70 8.40 19.15 -3.84
N ILE A 71 8.92 18.81 -2.66
CA ILE A 71 10.34 18.99 -2.31
C ILE A 71 11.03 17.64 -2.49
N LYS A 72 11.95 17.60 -3.46
CA LYS A 72 12.76 16.41 -3.74
C LYS A 72 13.90 16.26 -2.74
N ILE A 73 14.49 15.07 -2.72
CA ILE A 73 15.50 14.69 -1.73
C ILE A 73 16.74 15.60 -1.72
N ASN A 74 17.17 16.11 -2.87
CA ASN A 74 18.36 16.97 -3.02
C ASN A 74 18.02 18.45 -3.28
N ASP A 75 16.77 18.86 -3.17
CA ASP A 75 16.41 20.25 -3.30
C ASP A 75 17.09 21.08 -2.21
N SER A 76 17.61 22.26 -2.57
CA SER A 76 18.32 23.15 -1.65
C SER A 76 17.49 23.60 -0.45
N GLN A 77 16.17 23.64 -0.61
CA GLN A 77 15.21 23.95 0.47
C GLN A 77 14.92 22.75 1.38
N ASN A 78 15.30 21.51 1.00
CA ASN A 78 15.04 20.33 1.80
C ASN A 78 15.88 20.32 3.07
N LYS A 79 15.24 20.33 4.23
CA LYS A 79 15.88 20.35 5.57
C LYS A 79 16.22 18.94 6.09
N GLY A 80 16.13 17.90 5.23
CA GLY A 80 16.52 16.52 5.50
C GLY A 80 15.52 15.71 6.33
N SER A 81 14.78 16.31 7.25
CA SER A 81 13.78 15.61 8.05
C SER A 81 12.36 16.14 7.81
N LEU A 82 11.37 15.27 8.03
CA LEU A 82 9.95 15.61 7.88
C LEU A 82 9.58 16.83 8.74
N ILE A 83 9.91 16.79 10.02
CA ILE A 83 9.52 17.85 10.99
C ILE A 83 10.23 19.18 10.68
N ASN A 84 11.52 19.15 10.32
CA ASN A 84 12.25 20.38 10.00
C ASN A 84 11.67 21.06 8.75
N ASN A 85 11.33 20.27 7.71
CA ASN A 85 10.66 20.80 6.51
C ASN A 85 9.29 21.42 6.85
N LEU A 86 8.48 20.72 7.67
CA LEU A 86 7.17 21.24 8.10
C LEU A 86 7.30 22.54 8.86
N SER A 87 8.19 22.60 9.86
CA SER A 87 8.40 23.79 10.68
C SER A 87 8.86 24.99 9.85
N ASN A 88 9.81 24.75 8.93
CA ASN A 88 10.30 25.78 8.02
C ASN A 88 9.18 26.33 7.11
N LEU A 89 8.41 25.45 6.46
CA LEU A 89 7.36 25.85 5.56
C LEU A 89 6.20 26.55 6.28
N ILE A 90 5.81 26.08 7.46
CA ILE A 90 4.75 26.72 8.26
C ILE A 90 5.16 28.16 8.58
N GLN A 91 6.41 28.39 8.94
CA GLN A 91 6.93 29.73 9.25
C GLN A 91 7.07 30.60 8.00
N GLU A 92 7.74 30.12 6.95
CA GLU A 92 8.04 30.90 5.75
C GLU A 92 6.78 31.31 4.99
N LEU A 93 5.82 30.39 4.87
CA LEU A 93 4.57 30.60 4.15
C LEU A 93 3.49 31.26 5.02
N LYS A 94 3.78 31.49 6.32
CA LYS A 94 2.81 32.00 7.30
C LYS A 94 1.51 31.17 7.29
N ILE A 95 1.66 29.86 7.44
CA ILE A 95 0.55 28.91 7.45
C ILE A 95 -0.31 29.14 8.70
N GLU A 96 -1.61 29.17 8.50
CA GLU A 96 -2.62 29.42 9.55
C GLU A 96 -3.31 28.12 10.02
N LYS A 97 -3.21 27.03 9.23
CA LYS A 97 -3.76 25.71 9.55
C LYS A 97 -2.87 24.61 8.97
N PHE A 98 -2.59 23.58 9.76
CA PHE A 98 -1.89 22.38 9.30
C PHE A 98 -2.85 21.22 9.15
N GLU A 99 -2.73 20.46 8.04
CA GLU A 99 -3.52 19.27 7.79
C GLU A 99 -2.61 18.10 7.39
N TYR A 100 -2.98 16.88 7.82
CA TYR A 100 -2.32 15.66 7.36
C TYR A 100 -3.28 14.48 7.35
N PHE A 101 -2.94 13.45 6.60
CA PHE A 101 -3.68 12.18 6.60
C PHE A 101 -3.09 11.24 7.65
N LEU A 102 -3.95 10.46 8.32
CA LEU A 102 -3.55 9.46 9.30
C LEU A 102 -2.48 8.53 8.71
N PRO A 103 -1.24 8.48 9.24
CA PRO A 103 -0.22 7.55 8.78
C PRO A 103 -0.63 6.09 9.03
N ASP A 104 -0.20 5.16 8.17
CA ASP A 104 -0.41 3.73 8.38
C ASP A 104 0.77 3.05 9.10
N GLU A 105 1.65 3.84 9.69
CA GLU A 105 2.78 3.40 10.50
C GLU A 105 2.77 4.13 11.85
N PHE A 106 2.88 3.36 12.94
CA PHE A 106 2.77 3.85 14.32
C PHE A 106 3.85 4.91 14.67
N ARG A 107 5.09 4.71 14.24
CA ARG A 107 6.20 5.67 14.45
C ARG A 107 5.89 7.05 13.87
N LEU A 108 5.36 7.08 12.64
CA LEU A 108 4.97 8.34 11.99
C LEU A 108 3.72 8.94 12.59
N ASP A 109 2.74 8.13 12.98
CA ASP A 109 1.52 8.57 13.65
C ASP A 109 1.85 9.30 14.96
N GLU A 110 2.65 8.66 15.81
CA GLU A 110 3.09 9.28 17.07
C GLU A 110 3.95 10.53 16.84
N ARG A 111 4.84 10.49 15.85
CA ARG A 111 5.70 11.64 15.52
C ARG A 111 4.91 12.86 15.05
N LEU A 112 3.93 12.67 14.14
CA LEU A 112 3.08 13.75 13.67
C LEU A 112 2.13 14.24 14.76
N LYS A 113 1.61 13.36 15.60
CA LYS A 113 0.78 13.72 16.76
C LYS A 113 1.57 14.55 17.76
N GLN A 114 2.78 14.13 18.13
CA GLN A 114 3.66 14.89 19.01
C GLN A 114 4.00 16.26 18.41
N TYR A 115 4.36 16.31 17.14
CA TYR A 115 4.63 17.57 16.45
C TYR A 115 3.41 18.49 16.44
N SER A 116 2.22 17.97 16.13
CA SER A 116 0.98 18.73 16.12
C SER A 116 0.69 19.41 17.45
N ASN A 117 1.02 18.77 18.57
CA ASN A 117 0.86 19.33 19.92
C ASN A 117 1.82 20.51 20.22
N THR A 118 2.86 20.71 19.41
CA THR A 118 3.79 21.85 19.55
C THR A 118 3.36 23.08 18.74
N LEU A 119 2.39 22.91 17.84
CA LEU A 119 1.93 23.97 16.95
C LEU A 119 0.93 24.90 17.65
N SER A 120 1.08 26.22 17.43
CA SER A 120 0.12 27.24 17.88
C SER A 120 -1.05 27.46 16.91
N ILE A 121 -1.05 26.76 15.77
CA ILE A 121 -2.10 26.83 14.75
C ILE A 121 -3.01 25.59 14.82
N PRO A 122 -4.27 25.68 14.37
CA PRO A 122 -5.16 24.54 14.28
C PRO A 122 -4.58 23.41 13.44
N VAL A 123 -4.77 22.17 13.90
CA VAL A 123 -4.40 20.95 13.17
C VAL A 123 -5.63 20.14 12.86
N GLN A 124 -5.78 19.72 11.58
CA GLN A 124 -6.85 18.81 11.13
C GLN A 124 -6.25 17.51 10.63
N VAL A 125 -6.77 16.41 11.12
CA VAL A 125 -6.36 15.06 10.67
C VAL A 125 -7.47 14.45 9.87
N TRP A 126 -7.12 13.90 8.70
CA TRP A 126 -8.04 13.26 7.76
C TRP A 126 -7.79 11.76 7.70
N ASP A 127 -8.82 10.96 7.48
CA ASP A 127 -8.64 9.56 7.10
C ASP A 127 -8.08 9.48 5.67
N THR A 128 -7.37 8.42 5.35
CA THR A 128 -6.83 8.20 3.99
C THR A 128 -7.90 7.75 2.99
N GLU A 129 -9.11 7.42 3.46
CA GLU A 129 -10.22 6.86 2.66
C GLU A 129 -9.81 5.63 1.84
N HIS A 130 -8.85 4.85 2.32
CA HIS A 130 -8.28 3.76 1.55
C HIS A 130 -8.58 2.38 2.12
N PHE A 131 -8.62 2.25 3.45
CA PHE A 131 -8.93 0.99 4.08
C PHE A 131 -10.44 0.81 4.26
N LEU A 132 -10.90 -0.44 4.22
CA LEU A 132 -12.32 -0.79 4.35
C LEU A 132 -12.75 -0.82 5.82
N ALA A 133 -11.83 -1.05 6.73
CA ALA A 133 -12.07 -1.04 8.17
C ALA A 133 -11.33 0.14 8.82
N GLU A 134 -11.97 0.81 9.76
CA GLU A 134 -11.32 1.80 10.62
C GLU A 134 -10.25 1.12 11.49
N ARG A 135 -9.27 1.89 12.01
CA ARG A 135 -8.19 1.36 12.85
C ARG A 135 -8.70 0.57 14.05
N ALA A 136 -9.76 1.04 14.70
CA ALA A 136 -10.34 0.41 15.89
C ALA A 136 -11.21 -0.82 15.59
N THR A 137 -11.66 -1.02 14.34
CA THR A 137 -12.69 -2.02 14.00
C THR A 137 -12.30 -3.44 14.44
N LEU A 138 -11.06 -3.85 14.24
CA LEU A 138 -10.66 -5.21 14.59
C LEU A 138 -10.58 -5.39 16.10
N GLY A 139 -10.01 -4.44 16.83
CA GLY A 139 -9.95 -4.48 18.30
C GLY A 139 -11.34 -4.57 18.91
N GLN A 140 -12.28 -3.74 18.46
CA GLN A 140 -13.68 -3.76 18.88
C GLN A 140 -14.38 -5.09 18.52
N PHE A 141 -14.15 -5.64 17.32
CA PHE A 141 -14.73 -6.91 16.90
C PHE A 141 -14.28 -8.10 17.75
N PHE A 142 -13.05 -8.06 18.25
CA PHE A 142 -12.47 -9.10 19.08
C PHE A 142 -12.43 -8.76 20.59
N GLU A 143 -13.07 -7.68 21.00
CA GLU A 143 -13.14 -7.30 22.40
C GLU A 143 -13.63 -8.46 23.28
N GLY A 144 -12.92 -8.76 24.35
CA GLY A 144 -13.19 -9.88 25.25
C GLY A 144 -12.92 -11.30 24.70
N LYS A 145 -12.41 -11.42 23.46
CA LYS A 145 -12.04 -12.72 22.88
C LYS A 145 -10.56 -13.03 23.10
N LYS A 146 -10.28 -14.31 23.38
CA LYS A 146 -8.89 -14.77 23.58
C LYS A 146 -8.08 -14.85 22.27
N GLU A 147 -8.74 -15.10 21.16
CA GLU A 147 -8.09 -15.32 19.86
C GLU A 147 -8.67 -14.40 18.79
N TYR A 148 -7.77 -13.84 17.98
CA TYR A 148 -8.10 -13.02 16.83
C TYR A 148 -8.03 -13.88 15.57
N LEU A 149 -9.15 -14.54 15.24
CA LEU A 149 -9.21 -15.43 14.08
C LEU A 149 -9.52 -14.64 12.80
N MET A 150 -8.59 -14.62 11.84
CA MET A 150 -8.73 -13.95 10.55
C MET A 150 -10.02 -14.36 9.83
N GLU A 151 -10.36 -15.64 9.84
CA GLU A 151 -11.57 -16.17 9.20
C GLU A 151 -12.85 -15.52 9.75
N SER A 152 -12.93 -15.30 11.08
CA SER A 152 -14.09 -14.65 11.71
C SER A 152 -14.22 -13.18 11.28
N PHE A 153 -13.09 -12.47 11.22
CA PHE A 153 -13.04 -11.09 10.75
C PHE A 153 -13.40 -11.00 9.25
N TYR A 154 -12.87 -11.88 8.42
CA TYR A 154 -13.20 -11.97 7.00
C TYR A 154 -14.69 -12.18 6.75
N ARG A 155 -15.34 -13.08 7.50
CA ARG A 155 -16.80 -13.29 7.41
C ARG A 155 -17.57 -12.03 7.75
N MET A 156 -17.16 -11.30 8.78
CA MET A 156 -17.75 -10.01 9.13
C MET A 156 -17.58 -9.00 7.98
N MET A 157 -16.38 -8.88 7.40
CA MET A 157 -16.10 -7.99 6.28
C MET A 157 -16.93 -8.34 5.03
N ARG A 158 -17.05 -9.63 4.68
CA ARG A 158 -17.90 -10.08 3.57
C ARG A 158 -19.37 -9.66 3.75
N LYS A 159 -19.90 -9.85 4.96
CA LYS A 159 -21.29 -9.44 5.29
C LYS A 159 -21.45 -7.94 5.22
N ARG A 160 -20.49 -7.17 5.78
CA ARG A 160 -20.54 -5.70 5.81
C ARG A 160 -20.59 -5.10 4.41
N TYR A 161 -19.88 -5.68 3.45
CA TYR A 161 -19.76 -5.17 2.09
C TYR A 161 -20.59 -5.95 1.05
N GLY A 162 -21.35 -6.96 1.46
CA GLY A 162 -22.16 -7.78 0.55
C GLY A 162 -21.35 -8.59 -0.46
N ILE A 163 -20.06 -8.89 -0.17
CA ILE A 163 -19.13 -9.49 -1.12
C ILE A 163 -19.23 -11.02 -1.08
N LEU A 164 -19.52 -11.65 -2.25
CA LEU A 164 -19.73 -13.09 -2.40
C LEU A 164 -20.81 -13.63 -1.44
N MET A 165 -21.88 -12.86 -1.26
CA MET A 165 -23.06 -13.22 -0.47
C MET A 165 -24.25 -13.47 -1.40
N ASP A 166 -25.14 -14.38 -0.99
CA ASP A 166 -26.43 -14.57 -1.64
C ASP A 166 -27.50 -13.59 -1.11
N GLY A 167 -28.67 -13.59 -1.72
CA GLY A 167 -29.78 -12.71 -1.32
C GLY A 167 -30.33 -12.96 0.10
N ASN A 168 -29.94 -14.07 0.75
CA ASN A 168 -30.35 -14.45 2.11
C ASN A 168 -29.24 -14.15 3.15
N GLY A 169 -28.16 -13.46 2.75
CA GLY A 169 -27.04 -13.14 3.65
C GLY A 169 -26.16 -14.34 4.00
N LYS A 170 -26.22 -15.42 3.21
CA LYS A 170 -25.32 -16.56 3.32
C LYS A 170 -24.18 -16.45 2.31
N PRO A 171 -23.04 -17.14 2.55
CA PRO A 171 -21.95 -17.12 1.59
C PRO A 171 -22.36 -17.79 0.27
N LEU A 172 -22.02 -17.17 -0.85
CA LEU A 172 -22.25 -17.73 -2.19
C LEU A 172 -21.60 -19.13 -2.27
N GLY A 173 -22.34 -20.11 -2.82
CA GLY A 173 -21.91 -21.50 -2.87
C GLY A 173 -21.91 -22.23 -1.53
N GLY A 174 -22.50 -21.66 -0.46
CA GLY A 174 -22.70 -22.30 0.83
C GLY A 174 -21.47 -22.43 1.72
N LYS A 175 -20.27 -22.05 1.24
CA LYS A 175 -19.00 -22.12 1.99
C LYS A 175 -18.39 -20.74 2.20
N TRP A 176 -17.75 -20.53 3.35
CA TRP A 176 -17.07 -19.27 3.67
C TRP A 176 -15.69 -19.15 3.04
N ASN A 177 -14.98 -20.26 2.83
CA ASN A 177 -13.69 -20.27 2.15
C ASN A 177 -13.53 -21.54 1.29
N TYR A 178 -12.64 -21.44 0.31
CA TYR A 178 -12.29 -22.49 -0.64
C TYR A 178 -10.79 -22.81 -0.63
N ASP A 179 -10.10 -22.47 0.45
CA ASP A 179 -8.63 -22.59 0.58
C ASP A 179 -8.10 -23.99 0.26
N ALA A 180 -8.83 -25.02 0.69
CA ALA A 180 -8.44 -26.42 0.41
C ALA A 180 -8.41 -26.76 -1.10
N GLU A 181 -9.17 -26.03 -1.92
CA GLU A 181 -9.22 -26.21 -3.39
C GLU A 181 -8.07 -25.45 -4.08
N ASN A 182 -7.41 -24.51 -3.39
CA ASN A 182 -6.46 -23.54 -3.91
C ASN A 182 -4.98 -23.84 -3.55
N ARG A 183 -4.63 -25.13 -3.32
CA ARG A 183 -3.29 -25.55 -2.88
C ARG A 183 -2.60 -26.49 -3.85
N LYS A 184 -2.83 -26.33 -5.16
CA LYS A 184 -2.20 -27.20 -6.16
C LYS A 184 -0.74 -26.81 -6.37
N LYS A 185 0.11 -27.83 -6.50
CA LYS A 185 1.51 -27.63 -6.89
C LYS A 185 1.60 -27.18 -8.35
N TRP A 186 2.57 -26.33 -8.64
CA TRP A 186 2.86 -25.93 -10.01
C TRP A 186 3.49 -27.11 -10.78
N ASP A 187 2.99 -27.35 -11.98
CA ASP A 187 3.59 -28.30 -12.92
C ASP A 187 4.42 -27.52 -13.95
N ALA A 188 5.73 -27.68 -13.90
CA ALA A 188 6.68 -26.99 -14.78
C ALA A 188 6.49 -27.32 -16.29
N LYS A 189 5.72 -28.35 -16.63
CA LYS A 189 5.35 -28.66 -18.03
C LYS A 189 4.27 -27.72 -18.57
N LYS A 190 3.55 -27.01 -17.70
CA LYS A 190 2.53 -26.06 -18.11
C LYS A 190 3.17 -24.72 -18.47
N LYS A 191 2.56 -24.02 -19.43
CA LYS A 191 2.96 -22.66 -19.78
C LYS A 191 2.34 -21.67 -18.81
N THR A 192 3.14 -20.72 -18.34
CA THR A 192 2.68 -19.56 -17.60
C THR A 192 2.21 -18.45 -18.54
N ILE A 193 1.44 -17.53 -18.00
CA ILE A 193 1.12 -16.28 -18.68
C ILE A 193 2.17 -15.26 -18.22
N PRO A 194 2.88 -14.59 -19.14
CA PRO A 194 3.89 -13.61 -18.78
C PRO A 194 3.28 -12.49 -17.91
N PRO A 195 3.99 -11.96 -16.90
CA PRO A 195 3.50 -10.81 -16.15
C PRO A 195 3.51 -9.55 -17.04
N LEU A 196 2.55 -8.66 -16.81
CA LEU A 196 2.62 -7.32 -17.40
C LEU A 196 3.75 -6.53 -16.73
N LEU A 197 4.72 -6.09 -17.51
CA LEU A 197 5.84 -5.26 -17.06
C LEU A 197 5.77 -3.90 -17.74
N PHE A 198 6.10 -2.87 -16.99
CA PHE A 198 6.26 -1.51 -17.51
C PHE A 198 7.75 -1.27 -17.85
N THR A 199 8.03 -0.19 -18.56
CA THR A 199 9.41 0.22 -18.86
C THR A 199 9.54 1.72 -18.65
N HIS A 200 10.23 2.09 -17.57
CA HIS A 200 10.53 3.47 -17.24
C HIS A 200 12.03 3.67 -17.15
N ASN A 201 12.51 4.82 -17.59
CA ASN A 201 13.87 5.25 -17.32
C ASN A 201 13.87 6.18 -16.11
N PHE A 202 14.34 5.68 -14.98
CA PHE A 202 14.52 6.41 -13.72
C PHE A 202 15.98 6.50 -13.30
N THR A 203 16.90 6.53 -14.27
CA THR A 203 18.31 6.72 -14.02
C THR A 203 18.57 8.00 -13.22
N ASP A 204 17.84 9.09 -13.52
CA ASP A 204 17.98 10.35 -12.79
C ASP A 204 17.58 10.20 -11.32
N ILE A 205 16.46 9.48 -11.03
CA ILE A 205 16.04 9.22 -9.64
C ILE A 205 17.09 8.37 -8.91
N ALA A 206 17.66 7.37 -9.56
CA ALA A 206 18.71 6.54 -8.97
C ALA A 206 19.96 7.37 -8.62
N LEU A 207 20.38 8.29 -9.52
CA LEU A 207 21.47 9.22 -9.27
C LEU A 207 21.16 10.20 -8.11
N GLU A 208 19.91 10.67 -8.01
CA GLU A 208 19.50 11.53 -6.89
C GLU A 208 19.55 10.78 -5.54
N ILE A 209 19.19 9.48 -5.51
CA ILE A 209 19.28 8.63 -4.33
C ILE A 209 20.75 8.45 -3.90
N GLU A 210 21.62 8.19 -4.87
CA GLU A 210 23.07 8.06 -4.63
C GLU A 210 23.67 9.37 -4.11
N LYS A 211 23.40 10.49 -4.78
CA LYS A 211 23.85 11.84 -4.38
C LYS A 211 23.38 12.21 -2.97
N ALA A 212 22.16 11.81 -2.61
CA ALA A 212 21.63 11.99 -1.26
C ALA A 212 22.25 11.05 -0.22
N GLN A 213 23.09 10.10 -0.65
CA GLN A 213 23.73 9.07 0.21
C GLN A 213 22.70 8.23 0.98
N ILE A 214 21.56 7.92 0.35
CA ILE A 214 20.54 7.04 0.93
C ILE A 214 21.07 5.60 0.85
N LYS A 215 21.20 4.96 2.00
CA LYS A 215 21.62 3.57 2.06
C LYS A 215 20.48 2.65 1.63
N THR A 216 20.75 1.77 0.67
CA THR A 216 19.74 0.83 0.13
C THR A 216 20.31 -0.57 0.03
N ILE A 217 19.44 -1.57 -0.06
CA ILE A 217 19.77 -2.97 -0.36
C ILE A 217 19.24 -3.37 -1.73
N GLY A 218 19.75 -4.50 -2.24
CA GLY A 218 19.35 -5.07 -3.53
C GLY A 218 19.90 -4.30 -4.73
N SER A 219 19.36 -4.59 -5.90
CA SER A 219 19.76 -4.00 -7.17
C SER A 219 18.56 -3.67 -8.04
N VAL A 220 18.75 -2.81 -9.04
CA VAL A 220 17.73 -2.40 -10.00
C VAL A 220 18.36 -2.01 -11.33
N ASN A 221 17.69 -2.33 -12.42
CA ASN A 221 17.93 -1.67 -13.69
C ASN A 221 17.05 -0.40 -13.76
N ALA A 222 17.61 0.75 -13.34
CA ALA A 222 16.86 2.00 -13.30
C ALA A 222 16.47 2.50 -14.70
N ALA A 223 17.19 2.13 -15.75
CA ALA A 223 16.85 2.47 -17.14
C ALA A 223 15.69 1.63 -17.70
N ALA A 224 15.32 0.55 -17.02
CA ALA A 224 14.19 -0.32 -17.39
C ALA A 224 13.39 -0.73 -16.16
N PHE A 225 13.00 0.24 -15.34
CA PHE A 225 12.19 0.02 -14.15
C PHE A 225 10.79 -0.50 -14.53
N ASN A 226 10.33 -1.58 -13.91
CA ASN A 226 9.20 -2.37 -14.43
C ASN A 226 7.95 -2.41 -13.54
N TRP A 227 7.87 -1.58 -12.49
CA TRP A 227 6.69 -1.45 -11.64
C TRP A 227 5.80 -0.29 -12.10
N PRO A 228 4.47 -0.39 -11.87
CA PRO A 228 3.57 0.76 -12.09
C PRO A 228 3.89 1.88 -11.09
N VAL A 229 3.94 3.12 -11.56
CA VAL A 229 4.21 4.31 -10.73
C VAL A 229 3.12 5.37 -10.85
N SER A 230 2.01 5.03 -11.48
CA SER A 230 0.85 5.90 -11.65
C SER A 230 -0.46 5.13 -11.48
N ARG A 231 -1.55 5.86 -11.19
CA ARG A 231 -2.89 5.26 -11.15
C ARG A 231 -3.27 4.59 -12.49
N LYS A 232 -2.94 5.22 -13.61
CA LYS A 232 -3.23 4.67 -14.94
C LYS A 232 -2.60 3.29 -15.11
N GLU A 233 -1.33 3.15 -14.82
CA GLU A 233 -0.61 1.88 -14.91
C GLU A 233 -1.09 0.86 -13.88
N SER A 234 -1.43 1.32 -12.67
CA SER A 234 -2.02 0.46 -11.65
C SER A 234 -3.36 -0.15 -12.10
N LEU A 235 -4.20 0.64 -12.78
CA LEU A 235 -5.45 0.15 -13.39
C LEU A 235 -5.19 -0.79 -14.57
N GLU A 236 -4.19 -0.50 -15.39
CA GLU A 236 -3.77 -1.37 -16.50
C GLU A 236 -3.31 -2.74 -15.97
N LEU A 237 -2.49 -2.74 -14.91
CA LEU A 237 -2.06 -3.96 -14.23
C LEU A 237 -3.24 -4.73 -13.62
N LEU A 238 -4.20 -4.03 -13.01
CA LEU A 238 -5.42 -4.64 -12.48
C LEU A 238 -6.25 -5.29 -13.60
N HIS A 239 -6.46 -4.58 -14.71
CA HIS A 239 -7.18 -5.12 -15.86
C HIS A 239 -6.48 -6.34 -16.46
N TYR A 240 -5.15 -6.30 -16.56
CA TYR A 240 -4.37 -7.45 -16.99
C TYR A 240 -4.56 -8.65 -16.07
N PHE A 241 -4.46 -8.44 -14.77
CA PHE A 241 -4.65 -9.50 -13.78
C PHE A 241 -6.03 -10.15 -13.88
N VAL A 242 -7.11 -9.38 -13.88
CA VAL A 242 -8.47 -9.95 -13.87
C VAL A 242 -8.82 -10.67 -15.16
N ASN A 243 -8.25 -10.24 -16.29
CA ASN A 243 -8.52 -10.83 -17.59
C ASN A 243 -7.72 -12.12 -17.85
N TYR A 244 -6.48 -12.17 -17.39
CA TYR A 244 -5.54 -13.23 -17.80
C TYR A 244 -5.05 -14.10 -16.65
N LEU A 245 -4.83 -13.55 -15.44
CA LEU A 245 -4.19 -14.27 -14.35
C LEU A 245 -5.19 -14.81 -13.32
N LEU A 246 -6.25 -14.06 -13.02
CA LEU A 246 -7.27 -14.43 -12.04
C LEU A 246 -7.87 -15.83 -12.27
N PRO A 247 -8.10 -16.32 -13.52
CA PRO A 247 -8.61 -17.66 -13.75
C PRO A 247 -7.76 -18.81 -13.19
N GLN A 248 -6.48 -18.56 -12.90
CA GLN A 248 -5.55 -19.54 -12.35
C GLN A 248 -5.01 -19.14 -10.97
N PHE A 249 -5.28 -17.91 -10.53
CA PHE A 249 -4.71 -17.37 -9.30
C PHE A 249 -4.98 -18.25 -8.08
N GLY A 250 -6.26 -18.54 -7.77
CA GLY A 250 -6.61 -19.31 -6.58
C GLY A 250 -5.96 -20.70 -6.58
N THR A 251 -6.04 -21.42 -7.72
CA THR A 251 -5.46 -22.76 -7.85
C THR A 251 -3.98 -22.81 -7.45
N TYR A 252 -3.20 -21.77 -7.81
CA TYR A 252 -1.75 -21.73 -7.66
C TYR A 252 -1.26 -20.61 -6.73
N GLN A 253 -2.14 -20.03 -5.88
CA GLN A 253 -1.78 -18.90 -5.01
C GLN A 253 -0.62 -19.21 -4.05
N ASP A 254 -0.50 -20.46 -3.60
CA ASP A 254 0.54 -20.92 -2.69
C ASP A 254 1.65 -21.72 -3.41
N ALA A 255 1.58 -21.82 -4.75
CA ALA A 255 2.56 -22.56 -5.53
C ALA A 255 3.88 -21.78 -5.63
N MET A 256 4.99 -22.50 -5.61
CA MET A 256 6.33 -21.97 -5.84
C MET A 256 6.96 -22.63 -7.06
N SER A 257 7.78 -21.87 -7.78
CA SER A 257 8.55 -22.35 -8.93
C SER A 257 9.94 -21.69 -8.92
N ILE A 258 10.96 -22.47 -9.26
CA ILE A 258 12.33 -21.94 -9.44
C ILE A 258 12.50 -21.23 -10.79
N ASN A 259 11.63 -21.52 -11.77
CA ASN A 259 11.75 -20.99 -13.13
C ASN A 259 10.75 -19.86 -13.41
N GLU A 260 9.70 -19.71 -12.58
CA GLU A 260 8.59 -18.78 -12.81
C GLU A 260 8.41 -17.89 -11.57
N TRP A 261 8.94 -16.69 -11.63
CA TRP A 261 8.99 -15.79 -10.48
C TRP A 261 7.64 -15.16 -10.10
N SER A 262 6.68 -15.06 -11.02
CA SER A 262 5.39 -14.37 -10.75
C SER A 262 4.18 -15.29 -10.80
N LEU A 263 4.27 -16.45 -11.49
CA LEU A 263 3.12 -17.32 -11.76
C LEU A 263 1.87 -16.50 -12.15
N PHE A 264 0.78 -16.61 -11.38
CA PHE A 264 -0.49 -15.91 -11.61
C PHE A 264 -0.75 -14.79 -10.59
N HIS A 265 0.29 -14.31 -9.90
CA HIS A 265 0.13 -13.25 -8.90
C HIS A 265 -0.17 -11.88 -9.54
N SER A 266 -1.02 -11.10 -8.87
CA SER A 266 -1.51 -9.82 -9.38
C SER A 266 -0.45 -8.72 -9.45
N ARG A 267 0.57 -8.78 -8.59
CA ARG A 267 1.59 -7.73 -8.42
C ARG A 267 1.03 -6.35 -8.04
N LEU A 268 -0.18 -6.29 -7.48
CA LEU A 268 -0.86 -5.06 -7.09
C LEU A 268 -0.40 -4.48 -5.75
N SER A 269 0.50 -5.16 -5.03
CA SER A 269 0.89 -4.76 -3.67
C SER A 269 1.47 -3.34 -3.61
N PHE A 270 2.35 -2.96 -4.55
CA PHE A 270 2.89 -1.61 -4.60
C PHE A 270 1.79 -0.56 -4.83
N SER A 271 0.91 -0.79 -5.81
CA SER A 271 -0.21 0.09 -6.13
C SER A 271 -1.20 0.27 -4.98
N LEU A 272 -1.46 -0.80 -4.21
CA LEU A 272 -2.30 -0.76 -3.02
C LEU A 272 -1.61 -0.08 -1.84
N ASN A 273 -0.32 -0.33 -1.65
CA ASN A 273 0.43 0.23 -0.52
C ASN A 273 0.71 1.72 -0.68
N THR A 274 0.89 2.18 -1.91
CA THR A 274 0.98 3.62 -2.23
C THR A 274 -0.38 4.30 -2.36
N LYS A 275 -1.49 3.54 -2.28
CA LYS A 275 -2.88 3.99 -2.42
C LYS A 275 -3.25 4.51 -3.81
N MET A 276 -2.47 4.20 -4.86
CA MET A 276 -2.79 4.59 -6.24
C MET A 276 -4.10 3.96 -6.76
N ILE A 277 -4.49 2.79 -6.23
CA ILE A 277 -5.79 2.14 -6.47
C ILE A 277 -6.43 1.74 -5.14
N HIS A 278 -7.75 1.81 -5.07
CA HIS A 278 -8.49 1.49 -3.87
C HIS A 278 -8.80 -0.03 -3.76
N PRO A 279 -8.70 -0.68 -2.56
CA PRO A 279 -8.96 -2.12 -2.41
C PRO A 279 -10.33 -2.56 -2.89
N LEU A 280 -11.38 -1.76 -2.64
CA LEU A 280 -12.72 -2.09 -3.09
C LEU A 280 -12.87 -2.02 -4.61
N GLU A 281 -12.12 -1.12 -5.28
CA GLU A 281 -12.04 -1.06 -6.75
C GLU A 281 -11.42 -2.35 -7.31
N VAL A 282 -10.35 -2.84 -6.68
CA VAL A 282 -9.70 -4.12 -7.04
C VAL A 282 -10.67 -5.29 -6.88
N VAL A 283 -11.37 -5.36 -5.76
CA VAL A 283 -12.36 -6.42 -5.50
C VAL A 283 -13.52 -6.35 -6.49
N ARG A 284 -14.06 -5.16 -6.76
CA ARG A 284 -15.14 -4.97 -7.73
C ARG A 284 -14.75 -5.37 -9.14
N ALA A 285 -13.53 -5.04 -9.58
CA ALA A 285 -13.03 -5.46 -10.89
C ALA A 285 -12.94 -7.00 -10.99
N ALA A 286 -12.48 -7.66 -9.94
CA ALA A 286 -12.40 -9.12 -9.89
C ALA A 286 -13.79 -9.78 -9.88
N LEU A 287 -14.76 -9.23 -9.11
CA LEU A 287 -16.15 -9.71 -9.08
C LEU A 287 -16.84 -9.54 -10.45
N ALA A 288 -16.66 -8.39 -11.10
CA ALA A 288 -17.20 -8.15 -12.43
C ALA A 288 -16.63 -9.13 -13.48
N ALA A 289 -15.34 -9.48 -13.35
CA ALA A 289 -14.75 -10.51 -14.21
C ALA A 289 -15.33 -11.90 -13.93
N PHE A 290 -15.56 -12.26 -12.68
CA PHE A 290 -16.22 -13.51 -12.28
C PHE A 290 -17.64 -13.60 -12.81
N GLU A 291 -18.44 -12.55 -12.74
CA GLU A 291 -19.80 -12.48 -13.27
C GLU A 291 -19.82 -12.59 -14.80
N LYS A 292 -18.84 -11.96 -15.46
CA LYS A 292 -18.74 -11.94 -16.93
C LYS A 292 -18.27 -13.27 -17.52
N TRP A 293 -17.39 -13.99 -16.82
CA TRP A 293 -16.75 -15.22 -17.33
C TRP A 293 -16.83 -16.36 -16.30
N PRO A 294 -18.04 -16.80 -15.90
CA PRO A 294 -18.22 -17.82 -14.86
C PRO A 294 -17.63 -19.19 -15.26
N GLU A 295 -17.49 -19.44 -16.56
CA GLU A 295 -16.86 -20.65 -17.10
C GLU A 295 -15.32 -20.67 -16.98
N LYS A 296 -14.69 -19.48 -16.80
CA LYS A 296 -13.23 -19.33 -16.68
C LYS A 296 -12.78 -19.11 -15.26
N ILE A 297 -13.58 -18.36 -14.49
CA ILE A 297 -13.26 -17.98 -13.12
C ILE A 297 -14.23 -18.70 -12.20
N SER A 298 -13.77 -19.73 -11.50
CA SER A 298 -14.61 -20.45 -10.54
C SER A 298 -14.76 -19.65 -9.24
N LEU A 299 -15.74 -20.04 -8.41
CA LEU A 299 -15.95 -19.44 -7.10
C LEU A 299 -14.72 -19.57 -6.17
N SER A 300 -13.95 -20.67 -6.28
CA SER A 300 -12.72 -20.83 -5.53
C SER A 300 -11.62 -19.85 -5.95
N GLN A 301 -11.52 -19.52 -7.23
CA GLN A 301 -10.55 -18.54 -7.74
C GLN A 301 -10.85 -17.14 -7.19
N ILE A 302 -12.09 -16.69 -7.34
CA ILE A 302 -12.47 -15.34 -6.91
C ILE A 302 -12.47 -15.20 -5.40
N GLU A 303 -12.94 -16.20 -4.64
CA GLU A 303 -12.94 -16.18 -3.17
C GLU A 303 -11.51 -16.14 -2.64
N GLY A 304 -10.60 -16.94 -3.20
CA GLY A 304 -9.19 -16.94 -2.82
C GLY A 304 -8.56 -15.56 -2.98
N PHE A 305 -8.84 -14.85 -4.07
CA PHE A 305 -8.34 -13.49 -4.28
C PHE A 305 -8.99 -12.46 -3.34
N VAL A 306 -10.31 -12.47 -3.24
CA VAL A 306 -11.06 -11.54 -2.35
C VAL A 306 -10.59 -11.68 -0.91
N ARG A 307 -10.30 -12.91 -0.45
CA ARG A 307 -9.80 -13.18 0.89
C ARG A 307 -8.43 -12.54 1.16
N GLN A 308 -7.55 -12.43 0.17
CA GLN A 308 -6.29 -11.72 0.34
C GLN A 308 -6.51 -10.21 0.57
N ILE A 309 -7.47 -9.62 -0.11
CA ILE A 309 -7.70 -8.16 -0.06
C ILE A 309 -8.53 -7.75 1.15
N ILE A 310 -9.75 -8.27 1.33
CA ILE A 310 -10.64 -7.85 2.42
C ILE A 310 -10.51 -8.70 3.68
N GLY A 311 -9.87 -9.87 3.59
CA GLY A 311 -9.52 -10.70 4.72
C GLY A 311 -8.14 -10.33 5.26
N TRP A 312 -7.10 -10.87 4.68
CA TRP A 312 -5.73 -10.76 5.21
C TRP A 312 -5.22 -9.32 5.29
N ARG A 313 -5.36 -8.52 4.24
CA ARG A 313 -4.84 -7.15 4.25
C ARG A 313 -5.49 -6.28 5.33
N GLU A 314 -6.82 -6.31 5.43
CA GLU A 314 -7.56 -5.55 6.45
C GLU A 314 -7.32 -6.11 7.86
N TYR A 315 -7.26 -7.43 8.00
CA TYR A 315 -6.98 -8.10 9.25
C TYR A 315 -5.59 -7.75 9.80
N MET A 316 -4.54 -7.84 8.97
CA MET A 316 -3.16 -7.54 9.39
C MET A 316 -3.02 -6.07 9.82
N ARG A 317 -3.64 -5.13 9.10
CA ARG A 317 -3.70 -3.73 9.53
C ARG A 317 -4.42 -3.59 10.87
N GLY A 318 -5.54 -4.27 11.04
CA GLY A 318 -6.31 -4.23 12.28
C GLY A 318 -5.53 -4.79 13.47
N VAL A 319 -4.84 -5.93 13.29
CA VAL A 319 -3.95 -6.51 14.32
C VAL A 319 -2.83 -5.54 14.67
N TYR A 320 -2.18 -4.94 13.68
CA TYR A 320 -1.13 -3.95 13.90
C TYR A 320 -1.62 -2.81 14.80
N TRP A 321 -2.75 -2.16 14.48
CA TRP A 321 -3.26 -1.04 15.27
C TRP A 321 -3.86 -1.44 16.62
N ALA A 322 -4.39 -2.66 16.76
CA ALA A 322 -4.92 -3.15 18.03
C ALA A 322 -3.83 -3.49 19.07
N TRP A 323 -2.61 -3.78 18.60
CA TRP A 323 -1.52 -4.26 19.47
C TRP A 323 -0.30 -3.33 19.54
N MET A 324 -0.23 -2.25 18.75
CA MET A 324 0.84 -1.29 18.90
C MET A 324 0.62 -0.38 20.13
N PRO A 325 1.69 -0.02 20.88
CA PRO A 325 3.11 -0.30 20.62
C PRO A 325 3.61 -1.67 21.09
N GLU A 326 2.86 -2.39 21.90
CA GLU A 326 3.28 -3.63 22.57
C GLU A 326 3.71 -4.71 21.57
N PHE A 327 3.08 -4.74 20.39
CA PHE A 327 3.38 -5.71 19.33
C PHE A 327 4.86 -5.71 18.90
N ALA A 328 5.50 -4.55 18.90
CA ALA A 328 6.92 -4.42 18.55
C ALA A 328 7.87 -5.11 19.54
N GLY A 329 7.42 -5.29 20.79
CA GLY A 329 8.19 -5.96 21.85
C GLY A 329 7.91 -7.46 21.99
N LEU A 330 6.92 -7.99 21.26
CA LEU A 330 6.56 -9.41 21.40
C LEU A 330 7.62 -10.31 20.80
N ASN A 331 8.15 -11.23 21.61
CA ASN A 331 9.10 -12.25 21.24
C ASN A 331 8.84 -13.52 22.05
N TYR A 332 7.88 -14.33 21.60
CA TYR A 332 7.39 -15.51 22.32
C TYR A 332 8.51 -16.49 22.75
N PHE A 333 9.49 -16.70 21.87
CA PHE A 333 10.62 -17.59 22.15
C PHE A 333 11.83 -16.88 22.76
N ASN A 334 11.75 -15.58 23.02
CA ASN A 334 12.86 -14.76 23.53
C ASN A 334 14.16 -14.90 22.71
N HIS A 335 14.06 -15.01 21.40
CA HIS A 335 15.22 -15.10 20.51
C HIS A 335 16.00 -13.79 20.49
N GLN A 336 17.32 -13.87 20.78
CA GLN A 336 18.21 -12.71 20.83
C GLN A 336 19.30 -12.72 19.73
N ARG A 337 19.37 -13.79 18.95
CA ARG A 337 20.36 -13.90 17.88
C ARG A 337 19.99 -12.98 16.72
N LYS A 338 21.00 -12.28 16.17
CA LYS A 338 20.84 -11.53 14.94
C LYS A 338 20.50 -12.49 13.78
N LEU A 339 19.71 -12.01 12.82
CA LEU A 339 19.49 -12.75 11.58
C LEU A 339 20.83 -13.00 10.86
N PRO A 340 21.07 -14.21 10.34
CA PRO A 340 22.23 -14.49 9.50
C PRO A 340 22.26 -13.58 8.27
N VAL A 341 23.48 -13.21 7.83
CA VAL A 341 23.69 -12.26 6.73
C VAL A 341 23.05 -12.71 5.41
N TRP A 342 22.96 -14.03 5.19
CA TRP A 342 22.37 -14.59 3.97
C TRP A 342 20.86 -14.26 3.80
N PHE A 343 20.14 -13.90 4.88
CA PHE A 343 18.78 -13.36 4.74
C PHE A 343 18.72 -12.04 3.96
N TRP A 344 19.83 -11.32 3.93
CA TRP A 344 19.92 -10.00 3.30
C TRP A 344 20.55 -10.04 1.91
N ASN A 345 21.52 -10.92 1.70
CA ASN A 345 22.29 -11.01 0.44
C ASN A 345 22.02 -12.27 -0.37
N ALA A 346 21.19 -13.19 0.15
CA ALA A 346 20.91 -14.49 -0.47
C ALA A 346 22.14 -15.36 -0.72
N ASP A 347 23.27 -15.05 -0.06
CA ASP A 347 24.53 -15.81 -0.16
C ASP A 347 24.43 -17.03 0.75
N THR A 348 23.88 -18.11 0.20
CA THR A 348 23.74 -19.42 0.85
C THR A 348 24.71 -20.41 0.22
N GLN A 349 25.43 -21.15 1.04
CA GLN A 349 26.24 -22.28 0.58
C GLN A 349 25.39 -23.49 0.25
#